data_5ff4a2c5de53a1adae2161484a876df8
#
_entry.id   5ff4a2c5de53a1adae2161484a876df8
#
_cell.length_a   1.000
_cell.length_b   1.000
_cell.length_c   1.000
_cell.angle_alpha   90.00
_cell.angle_beta   90.00
_cell.angle_gamma   90.00
#
_symmetry.space_group_name_H-M   'P 1'
#
loop_
_entity.id
_entity.type
_entity.pdbx_description
1 polymer ?
#
loop_
_entity_poly.entity_id
_entity_poly.type
_entity_poly.pdbx_seq_one_letter_code
_entity_poly.pdbx_strand_id
1 'polypeptide(L)'
;MSDLPFTLDQLRILHAISSEGSFKKAAEKLYISQPAVSLQVQNLERQLNMPLFYRNRRKARLTETGQLLLKYCDRILSLCEETCRALDELHALQSGGLIIGASQTTGTYLMPRLIGIFRHKYPQISIELQVYSTRKISWGVANGSIDLAVVGGEIPHELQNVLEIISYAEDELALILPLSHSFSSREFIQKEELYRLNFIALNTQSTIRNVIENILIQHGIDSNYFKIEMELNSIEAIKNAVNSGLGAAFVSVSAITKELELGMFHWAKIDGITIKRTLSVLVNPERYYFNATQIFKEEILGMLVTSSSEKQNKN
;
A
#
# COMPACT_ATOMS: atom_id res chain seq x y z
N MET A 1 -14.33 30.79 -21.06
CA MET A 1 -13.48 30.09 -20.05
C MET A 1 -12.51 31.13 -19.53
N SER A 2 -12.44 31.34 -18.21
CA SER A 2 -11.39 32.17 -17.61
C SER A 2 -10.05 31.51 -17.88
N ASP A 3 -9.00 32.28 -18.22
CA ASP A 3 -7.66 31.78 -18.37
C ASP A 3 -7.20 31.11 -17.05
N LEU A 4 -6.76 29.89 -17.16
CA LEU A 4 -6.24 29.15 -15.98
C LEU A 4 -4.95 29.84 -15.49
N PRO A 5 -4.80 30.07 -14.17
CA PRO A 5 -3.62 30.75 -13.60
C PRO A 5 -2.39 29.82 -13.51
N PHE A 6 -2.37 28.72 -14.26
CA PHE A 6 -1.25 27.77 -14.30
C PHE A 6 -1.28 26.91 -15.57
N THR A 7 -0.13 26.34 -15.92
CA THR A 7 0.01 25.40 -17.03
C THR A 7 0.29 23.97 -16.50
N LEU A 8 0.08 22.95 -17.36
CA LEU A 8 0.43 21.57 -17.01
C LEU A 8 1.93 21.41 -16.73
N ASP A 9 2.81 22.13 -17.43
CA ASP A 9 4.25 22.07 -17.17
C ASP A 9 4.60 22.66 -15.81
N GLN A 10 3.94 23.72 -15.37
CA GLN A 10 4.12 24.25 -14.01
C GLN A 10 3.66 23.26 -12.94
N LEU A 11 2.56 22.53 -13.19
CA LEU A 11 2.12 21.46 -12.30
C LEU A 11 3.12 20.29 -12.25
N ARG A 12 3.66 19.87 -13.40
CA ARG A 12 4.73 18.85 -13.47
C ARG A 12 5.97 19.25 -12.66
N ILE A 13 6.36 20.51 -12.77
CA ILE A 13 7.50 21.06 -12.02
C ILE A 13 7.21 21.03 -10.50
N LEU A 14 6.01 21.48 -10.07
CA LEU A 14 5.60 21.45 -8.66
C LEU A 14 5.65 20.01 -8.11
N HIS A 15 5.08 19.05 -8.85
CA HIS A 15 5.10 17.63 -8.49
C HIS A 15 6.53 17.09 -8.39
N ALA A 16 7.38 17.36 -9.37
CA ALA A 16 8.77 16.92 -9.38
C ALA A 16 9.58 17.47 -8.20
N ILE A 17 9.43 18.77 -7.86
CA ILE A 17 10.11 19.36 -6.70
C ILE A 17 9.63 18.70 -5.40
N SER A 18 8.35 18.46 -5.28
CA SER A 18 7.77 17.82 -4.08
C SER A 18 8.26 16.39 -3.91
N SER A 19 8.28 15.60 -4.99
CA SER A 19 8.72 14.19 -4.96
C SER A 19 10.22 14.05 -4.67
N GLU A 20 11.05 14.93 -5.26
CA GLU A 20 12.52 14.89 -5.10
C GLU A 20 13.02 15.65 -3.85
N GLY A 21 12.16 16.49 -3.26
CA GLY A 21 12.53 17.37 -2.13
C GLY A 21 13.59 18.41 -2.46
N SER A 22 13.87 18.66 -3.76
CA SER A 22 14.96 19.51 -4.22
C SER A 22 14.70 20.09 -5.61
N PHE A 23 14.86 21.39 -5.78
CA PHE A 23 14.79 22.07 -7.08
C PHE A 23 15.83 21.54 -8.08
N LYS A 24 17.06 21.25 -7.60
CA LYS A 24 18.13 20.71 -8.44
C LYS A 24 17.78 19.32 -8.97
N LYS A 25 17.35 18.41 -8.09
CA LYS A 25 16.97 17.05 -8.51
C LYS A 25 15.75 17.04 -9.43
N ALA A 26 14.77 17.91 -9.16
CA ALA A 26 13.62 18.08 -10.05
C ALA A 26 14.03 18.54 -11.45
N ALA A 27 14.99 19.48 -11.54
CA ALA A 27 15.56 19.94 -12.80
C ALA A 27 16.25 18.80 -13.57
N GLU A 28 17.06 18.01 -12.87
CA GLU A 28 17.72 16.81 -13.43
C GLU A 28 16.69 15.81 -13.96
N LYS A 29 15.63 15.52 -13.17
CA LYS A 29 14.56 14.60 -13.54
C LYS A 29 13.75 15.04 -14.76
N LEU A 30 13.54 16.37 -14.88
CA LEU A 30 12.78 16.96 -15.98
C LEU A 30 13.63 17.34 -17.20
N TYR A 31 14.95 17.10 -17.13
CA TYR A 31 15.90 17.43 -18.20
C TYR A 31 15.90 18.92 -18.56
N ILE A 32 15.74 19.82 -17.58
CA ILE A 32 15.80 21.27 -17.72
C ILE A 32 16.77 21.88 -16.72
N SER A 33 17.13 23.17 -16.89
CA SER A 33 18.03 23.84 -15.96
C SER A 33 17.33 24.21 -14.65
N GLN A 34 18.07 24.20 -13.53
CA GLN A 34 17.53 24.63 -12.23
C GLN A 34 17.03 26.09 -12.23
N PRO A 35 17.67 27.06 -12.91
CA PRO A 35 17.11 28.41 -13.08
C PRO A 35 15.74 28.40 -13.77
N ALA A 36 15.51 27.53 -14.78
CA ALA A 36 14.24 27.40 -15.44
C ALA A 36 13.15 26.87 -14.48
N VAL A 37 13.46 25.85 -13.71
CA VAL A 37 12.56 25.33 -12.65
C VAL A 37 12.19 26.46 -11.67
N SER A 38 13.19 27.21 -11.19
CA SER A 38 12.97 28.31 -10.24
C SER A 38 12.11 29.41 -10.82
N LEU A 39 12.31 29.78 -12.09
CA LEU A 39 11.55 30.79 -12.78
C LEU A 39 10.08 30.37 -12.96
N GLN A 40 9.83 29.11 -13.34
CA GLN A 40 8.47 28.58 -13.50
C GLN A 40 7.71 28.57 -12.15
N VAL A 41 8.36 28.18 -11.05
CA VAL A 41 7.76 28.26 -9.72
C VAL A 41 7.45 29.70 -9.33
N GLN A 42 8.37 30.66 -9.56
CA GLN A 42 8.12 32.07 -9.27
C GLN A 42 6.98 32.64 -10.10
N ASN A 43 6.87 32.25 -11.38
CA ASN A 43 5.76 32.66 -12.23
C ASN A 43 4.44 32.09 -11.71
N LEU A 44 4.40 30.82 -11.33
CA LEU A 44 3.21 30.18 -10.74
C LEU A 44 2.80 30.86 -9.43
N GLU A 45 3.74 31.10 -8.51
CA GLU A 45 3.47 31.83 -7.25
C GLU A 45 2.93 33.23 -7.50
N ARG A 46 3.46 33.94 -8.52
CA ARG A 46 2.97 35.26 -8.91
C ARG A 46 1.55 35.20 -9.49
N GLN A 47 1.27 34.25 -10.38
CA GLN A 47 -0.06 34.07 -10.99
C GLN A 47 -1.12 33.73 -9.94
N LEU A 48 -0.76 32.93 -8.95
CA LEU A 48 -1.64 32.54 -7.83
C LEU A 48 -1.68 33.61 -6.73
N ASN A 49 -0.75 34.58 -6.75
CA ASN A 49 -0.50 35.54 -5.67
C ASN A 49 -0.30 34.89 -4.29
N MET A 50 0.30 33.71 -4.28
CA MET A 50 0.52 32.91 -3.07
C MET A 50 1.87 32.18 -3.13
N PRO A 51 2.63 32.12 -2.02
CA PRO A 51 3.87 31.31 -1.96
C PRO A 51 3.52 29.83 -1.87
N LEU A 52 4.20 28.99 -2.66
CA LEU A 52 4.04 27.54 -2.66
C LEU A 52 5.14 26.82 -1.88
N PHE A 53 6.33 27.46 -1.78
CA PHE A 53 7.46 26.93 -1.03
C PHE A 53 7.93 27.90 0.04
N TYR A 54 8.37 27.36 1.18
CA TYR A 54 9.05 28.15 2.21
C TYR A 54 10.42 28.60 1.68
N ARG A 55 10.67 29.92 1.69
CA ARG A 55 11.98 30.50 1.40
C ARG A 55 12.93 30.19 2.57
N ASN A 56 14.20 29.98 2.32
CA ASN A 56 15.26 29.77 3.33
C ASN A 56 15.38 28.38 3.99
N ARG A 57 15.04 27.30 3.29
CA ARG A 57 15.36 25.95 3.78
C ARG A 57 16.26 25.19 2.81
N ARG A 58 17.17 24.35 3.37
CA ARG A 58 18.06 23.46 2.57
C ARG A 58 17.27 22.42 1.75
N LYS A 59 16.04 22.10 2.17
CA LYS A 59 15.15 21.19 1.45
C LYS A 59 13.92 21.97 0.97
N ALA A 60 13.43 21.65 -0.23
CA ALA A 60 12.18 22.20 -0.75
C ALA A 60 11.03 21.71 0.15
N ARG A 61 10.37 22.66 0.83
CA ARG A 61 9.23 22.37 1.70
C ARG A 61 8.04 23.21 1.26
N LEU A 62 6.92 22.54 0.99
CA LEU A 62 5.68 23.18 0.60
C LEU A 62 5.04 23.96 1.76
N THR A 63 4.45 25.11 1.44
CA THR A 63 3.50 25.82 2.31
C THR A 63 2.17 25.06 2.34
N GLU A 64 1.21 25.50 3.17
CA GLU A 64 -0.16 24.95 3.16
C GLU A 64 -0.81 25.10 1.78
N THR A 65 -0.64 26.27 1.14
CA THR A 65 -1.11 26.51 -0.25
C THR A 65 -0.43 25.56 -1.22
N GLY A 66 0.88 25.34 -1.08
CA GLY A 66 1.62 24.40 -1.91
C GLY A 66 1.15 22.97 -1.74
N GLN A 67 0.85 22.54 -0.51
CA GLN A 67 0.29 21.21 -0.23
C GLN A 67 -1.11 21.03 -0.83
N LEU A 68 -1.96 22.06 -0.72
CA LEU A 68 -3.29 22.05 -1.33
C LEU A 68 -3.18 21.95 -2.85
N LEU A 69 -2.36 22.79 -3.46
CA LEU A 69 -2.16 22.77 -4.92
C LEU A 69 -1.59 21.42 -5.37
N LEU A 70 -0.62 20.84 -4.66
CA LEU A 70 -0.05 19.53 -4.99
C LEU A 70 -1.12 18.44 -5.02
N LYS A 71 -2.06 18.44 -4.06
CA LYS A 71 -3.16 17.48 -4.02
C LYS A 71 -4.02 17.52 -5.29
N TYR A 72 -4.31 18.73 -5.80
CA TYR A 72 -5.05 18.87 -7.06
C TYR A 72 -4.16 18.62 -8.27
N CYS A 73 -2.89 19.02 -8.21
CA CYS A 73 -1.89 18.76 -9.25
C CYS A 73 -1.80 17.26 -9.57
N ASP A 74 -1.68 16.43 -8.55
CA ASP A 74 -1.61 14.95 -8.70
C ASP A 74 -2.86 14.43 -9.43
N ARG A 75 -4.04 14.94 -9.10
CA ARG A 75 -5.29 14.54 -9.76
C ARG A 75 -5.36 14.98 -11.23
N ILE A 76 -4.93 16.21 -11.52
CA ILE A 76 -4.92 16.75 -12.90
C ILE A 76 -3.93 15.95 -13.75
N LEU A 77 -2.71 15.74 -13.27
CA LEU A 77 -1.69 14.99 -14.00
C LEU A 77 -2.11 13.54 -14.23
N SER A 78 -2.66 12.88 -13.22
CA SER A 78 -3.18 11.52 -13.36
C SER A 78 -4.33 11.45 -14.35
N LEU A 79 -5.22 12.45 -14.39
CA LEU A 79 -6.30 12.50 -15.39
C LEU A 79 -5.78 12.68 -16.82
N CYS A 80 -4.72 13.49 -17.00
CA CYS A 80 -4.06 13.60 -18.30
C CYS A 80 -3.44 12.27 -18.75
N GLU A 81 -2.75 11.58 -17.85
CA GLU A 81 -2.15 10.27 -18.13
C GLU A 81 -3.22 9.22 -18.44
N GLU A 82 -4.31 9.18 -17.66
CA GLU A 82 -5.46 8.31 -17.92
C GLU A 82 -6.08 8.60 -19.30
N THR A 83 -6.24 9.87 -19.65
CA THR A 83 -6.77 10.26 -20.97
C THR A 83 -5.88 9.74 -22.10
N CYS A 84 -4.56 9.88 -21.99
CA CYS A 84 -3.61 9.32 -22.96
C CYS A 84 -3.75 7.81 -23.07
N ARG A 85 -3.79 7.09 -21.94
CA ARG A 85 -3.97 5.63 -21.93
C ARG A 85 -5.32 5.20 -22.54
N ALA A 86 -6.40 5.93 -22.25
CA ALA A 86 -7.72 5.63 -22.82
C ALA A 86 -7.74 5.82 -24.34
N LEU A 87 -7.07 6.85 -24.86
CA LEU A 87 -6.92 7.05 -26.30
C LEU A 87 -6.05 5.94 -26.94
N ASP A 88 -4.98 5.52 -26.28
CA ASP A 88 -4.13 4.41 -26.73
C ASP A 88 -4.91 3.08 -26.77
N GLU A 89 -5.79 2.83 -25.79
CA GLU A 89 -6.66 1.64 -25.78
C GLU A 89 -7.65 1.63 -26.96
N LEU A 90 -8.18 2.80 -27.34
CA LEU A 90 -9.05 2.93 -28.52
C LEU A 90 -8.30 2.64 -29.82
N HIS A 91 -7.01 2.94 -29.89
CA HIS A 91 -6.18 2.69 -31.09
C HIS A 91 -5.60 1.27 -31.16
N ALA A 92 -5.31 0.66 -30.00
CA ALA A 92 -4.71 -0.66 -29.90
C ALA A 92 -5.77 -1.68 -29.48
N LEU A 93 -6.35 -2.37 -30.44
CA LEU A 93 -7.47 -3.33 -30.27
C LEU A 93 -7.30 -4.40 -29.18
N GLN A 94 -6.17 -4.52 -28.47
CA GLN A 94 -5.96 -5.51 -27.41
C GLN A 94 -4.79 -5.27 -26.43
N SER A 95 -4.10 -4.14 -26.44
CA SER A 95 -2.95 -3.91 -25.55
C SER A 95 -3.23 -2.79 -24.54
N GLY A 96 -3.94 -3.10 -23.46
CA GLY A 96 -4.10 -2.22 -22.33
C GLY A 96 -2.96 -2.38 -21.31
N GLY A 97 -2.47 -1.29 -20.73
CA GLY A 97 -1.63 -1.34 -19.53
C GLY A 97 -2.52 -1.34 -18.29
N LEU A 98 -2.18 -2.16 -17.28
CA LEU A 98 -2.86 -2.26 -16.00
C LEU A 98 -1.90 -1.88 -14.88
N ILE A 99 -2.20 -0.83 -14.14
CA ILE A 99 -1.44 -0.40 -12.97
C ILE A 99 -2.16 -0.89 -11.71
N ILE A 100 -1.56 -1.86 -11.04
CA ILE A 100 -2.11 -2.48 -9.84
C ILE A 100 -1.39 -1.93 -8.62
N GLY A 101 -2.17 -1.47 -7.63
CA GLY A 101 -1.66 -1.11 -6.32
C GLY A 101 -1.77 -2.26 -5.32
N ALA A 102 -0.82 -2.37 -4.40
CA ALA A 102 -0.93 -3.32 -3.30
C ALA A 102 -0.28 -2.79 -2.02
N SER A 103 -0.83 -3.17 -0.87
CA SER A 103 -0.14 -2.97 0.41
C SER A 103 1.04 -3.95 0.52
N GLN A 104 2.00 -3.68 1.42
CA GLN A 104 3.25 -4.45 1.47
C GLN A 104 3.04 -5.97 1.51
N THR A 105 2.20 -6.48 2.39
CA THR A 105 1.94 -7.93 2.50
C THR A 105 1.27 -8.47 1.25
N THR A 106 0.21 -7.81 0.79
CA THR A 106 -0.52 -8.25 -0.40
C THR A 106 0.35 -8.20 -1.65
N GLY A 107 1.14 -7.13 -1.79
CA GLY A 107 2.05 -6.95 -2.93
C GLY A 107 3.21 -7.95 -2.97
N THR A 108 3.71 -8.35 -1.82
CA THR A 108 4.84 -9.28 -1.75
C THR A 108 4.40 -10.75 -1.88
N TYR A 109 3.31 -11.14 -1.22
CA TYR A 109 2.98 -12.56 -1.08
C TYR A 109 1.74 -13.01 -1.85
N LEU A 110 0.79 -12.11 -2.13
CA LEU A 110 -0.46 -12.46 -2.82
C LEU A 110 -0.42 -12.08 -4.30
N MET A 111 -0.10 -10.82 -4.61
CA MET A 111 -0.23 -10.28 -5.96
C MET A 111 0.64 -10.98 -7.02
N PRO A 112 1.89 -11.39 -6.75
CA PRO A 112 2.69 -12.10 -7.76
C PRO A 112 2.03 -13.38 -8.25
N ARG A 113 1.36 -14.14 -7.36
CA ARG A 113 0.62 -15.35 -7.72
C ARG A 113 -0.60 -15.01 -8.58
N LEU A 114 -1.41 -14.03 -8.17
CA LEU A 114 -2.60 -13.61 -8.92
C LEU A 114 -2.24 -13.06 -10.30
N ILE A 115 -1.21 -12.23 -10.37
CA ILE A 115 -0.69 -11.68 -11.63
C ILE A 115 -0.14 -12.80 -12.52
N GLY A 116 0.54 -13.80 -11.96
CA GLY A 116 1.01 -14.95 -12.69
C GLY A 116 -0.10 -15.72 -13.39
N ILE A 117 -1.18 -16.04 -12.66
CA ILE A 117 -2.38 -16.70 -13.18
C ILE A 117 -3.02 -15.85 -14.28
N PHE A 118 -3.20 -14.56 -14.03
CA PHE A 118 -3.79 -13.63 -14.98
C PHE A 118 -2.99 -13.52 -16.28
N ARG A 119 -1.66 -13.36 -16.18
CA ARG A 119 -0.79 -13.24 -17.36
C ARG A 119 -0.75 -14.51 -18.23
N HIS A 120 -0.94 -15.69 -17.65
CA HIS A 120 -1.11 -16.91 -18.43
C HIS A 120 -2.33 -16.87 -19.34
N LYS A 121 -3.41 -16.25 -18.87
CA LYS A 121 -4.68 -16.13 -19.60
C LYS A 121 -4.70 -14.94 -20.56
N TYR A 122 -4.03 -13.84 -20.18
CA TYR A 122 -4.02 -12.56 -20.90
C TYR A 122 -2.58 -12.05 -21.11
N PRO A 123 -1.75 -12.74 -21.91
CA PRO A 123 -0.33 -12.41 -22.05
C PRO A 123 -0.06 -11.05 -22.72
N GLN A 124 -1.02 -10.52 -23.45
CA GLN A 124 -0.93 -9.23 -24.15
C GLN A 124 -1.10 -8.02 -23.21
N ILE A 125 -1.66 -8.20 -22.01
CA ILE A 125 -1.86 -7.12 -21.06
C ILE A 125 -0.58 -6.87 -20.28
N SER A 126 -0.02 -5.67 -20.39
CA SER A 126 1.12 -5.25 -19.58
C SER A 126 0.66 -4.91 -18.17
N ILE A 127 1.43 -5.34 -17.14
CA ILE A 127 1.07 -5.10 -15.74
C ILE A 127 2.23 -4.41 -15.05
N GLU A 128 1.93 -3.30 -14.38
CA GLU A 128 2.78 -2.64 -13.42
C GLU A 128 2.22 -2.87 -12.01
N LEU A 129 3.02 -3.40 -11.09
CA LEU A 129 2.66 -3.58 -9.69
C LEU A 129 3.36 -2.52 -8.82
N GLN A 130 2.58 -1.66 -8.19
CA GLN A 130 3.06 -0.65 -7.25
C GLN A 130 2.79 -1.09 -5.81
N VAL A 131 3.85 -1.18 -4.99
CA VAL A 131 3.75 -1.63 -3.58
C VAL A 131 4.11 -0.48 -2.65
N TYR A 132 3.12 -0.01 -1.88
CA TYR A 132 3.29 1.08 -0.92
C TYR A 132 2.41 0.84 0.33
N SER A 133 2.34 1.83 1.24
CA SER A 133 1.39 1.80 2.36
C SER A 133 -0.06 1.85 1.85
N THR A 134 -1.00 1.23 2.59
CA THR A 134 -2.44 1.28 2.26
C THR A 134 -2.92 2.71 1.98
N ARG A 135 -2.51 3.68 2.81
CA ARG A 135 -2.86 5.08 2.63
C ARG A 135 -2.41 5.62 1.26
N LYS A 136 -1.15 5.39 0.88
CA LYS A 136 -0.61 5.87 -0.41
C LYS A 136 -1.30 5.18 -1.60
N ILE A 137 -1.53 3.88 -1.50
CA ILE A 137 -2.23 3.10 -2.53
C ILE A 137 -3.68 3.59 -2.69
N SER A 138 -4.42 3.78 -1.59
CA SER A 138 -5.81 4.28 -1.65
C SER A 138 -5.91 5.66 -2.32
N TRP A 139 -4.98 6.55 -2.02
CA TRP A 139 -4.90 7.84 -2.73
C TRP A 139 -4.53 7.69 -4.21
N GLY A 140 -3.68 6.72 -4.56
CA GLY A 140 -3.35 6.39 -5.94
C GLY A 140 -4.56 5.93 -6.74
N VAL A 141 -5.43 5.09 -6.14
CA VAL A 141 -6.69 4.69 -6.77
C VAL A 141 -7.66 5.88 -6.88
N ALA A 142 -7.78 6.67 -5.82
CA ALA A 142 -8.69 7.82 -5.81
C ALA A 142 -8.33 8.88 -6.85
N ASN A 143 -7.04 9.11 -7.11
CA ASN A 143 -6.57 10.09 -8.09
C ASN A 143 -6.35 9.51 -9.50
N GLY A 144 -6.47 8.18 -9.68
CA GLY A 144 -6.35 7.49 -10.97
C GLY A 144 -4.92 7.19 -11.43
N SER A 145 -3.92 7.36 -10.57
CA SER A 145 -2.54 6.88 -10.85
C SER A 145 -2.39 5.36 -10.66
N ILE A 146 -3.39 4.72 -10.07
CA ILE A 146 -3.53 3.26 -9.90
C ILE A 146 -4.93 2.89 -10.36
N ASP A 147 -5.05 1.87 -11.19
CA ASP A 147 -6.33 1.47 -11.78
C ASP A 147 -7.18 0.63 -10.81
N LEU A 148 -6.53 -0.26 -10.07
CA LEU A 148 -7.13 -1.13 -9.07
C LEU A 148 -6.11 -1.47 -7.99
N ALA A 149 -6.55 -1.69 -6.76
CA ALA A 149 -5.63 -2.12 -5.71
C ALA A 149 -6.17 -3.26 -4.84
N VAL A 150 -5.24 -4.01 -4.23
CA VAL A 150 -5.54 -4.99 -3.17
C VAL A 150 -4.79 -4.60 -1.90
N VAL A 151 -5.52 -4.27 -0.86
CA VAL A 151 -4.96 -3.79 0.40
C VAL A 151 -5.49 -4.58 1.60
N GLY A 152 -4.69 -4.65 2.66
CA GLY A 152 -5.06 -5.35 3.90
C GLY A 152 -4.99 -4.42 5.13
N GLY A 153 -5.19 -3.13 4.95
CA GLY A 153 -5.16 -2.17 6.03
C GLY A 153 -6.36 -1.24 5.98
N GLU A 154 -6.47 -0.39 6.98
CA GLU A 154 -7.54 0.60 7.07
C GLU A 154 -7.43 1.65 5.94
N ILE A 155 -8.55 1.87 5.27
CA ILE A 155 -8.66 2.84 4.19
C ILE A 155 -8.95 4.22 4.80
N PRO A 156 -8.26 5.29 4.36
CA PRO A 156 -8.50 6.63 4.86
C PRO A 156 -9.98 7.01 4.84
N HIS A 157 -10.46 7.56 5.94
CA HIS A 157 -11.89 7.87 6.14
C HIS A 157 -12.44 8.77 5.03
N GLU A 158 -11.61 9.73 4.59
CA GLU A 158 -11.91 10.67 3.50
C GLU A 158 -12.08 10.01 2.13
N LEU A 159 -11.67 8.76 1.96
CA LEU A 159 -11.77 8.01 0.71
C LEU A 159 -12.85 6.93 0.71
N GLN A 160 -13.47 6.64 1.85
CA GLN A 160 -14.47 5.58 1.97
C GLN A 160 -15.74 5.82 1.13
N ASN A 161 -16.06 7.11 0.86
CA ASN A 161 -17.18 7.51 0.01
C ASN A 161 -16.76 7.77 -1.45
N VAL A 162 -15.46 7.70 -1.76
CA VAL A 162 -14.90 7.95 -3.11
C VAL A 162 -14.58 6.64 -3.80
N LEU A 163 -14.17 5.64 -3.03
CA LEU A 163 -13.74 4.34 -3.55
C LEU A 163 -14.83 3.28 -3.35
N GLU A 164 -15.00 2.44 -4.32
CA GLU A 164 -15.68 1.16 -4.15
C GLU A 164 -14.72 0.21 -3.42
N ILE A 165 -15.14 -0.26 -2.25
CA ILE A 165 -14.36 -1.14 -1.37
C ILE A 165 -15.02 -2.51 -1.36
N ILE A 166 -14.39 -3.49 -1.96
CA ILE A 166 -14.93 -4.85 -2.08
C ILE A 166 -14.11 -5.77 -1.18
N SER A 167 -14.78 -6.40 -0.19
CA SER A 167 -14.14 -7.43 0.63
C SER A 167 -13.66 -8.58 -0.23
N TYR A 168 -12.35 -8.89 -0.16
CA TYR A 168 -11.73 -9.90 -0.99
C TYR A 168 -11.46 -11.22 -0.25
N ALA A 169 -10.78 -11.16 0.90
CA ALA A 169 -10.44 -12.34 1.69
C ALA A 169 -10.17 -11.95 3.15
N GLU A 170 -10.19 -12.93 4.02
CA GLU A 170 -9.63 -12.77 5.37
C GLU A 170 -8.15 -13.18 5.38
N ASP A 171 -7.32 -12.43 6.10
CA ASP A 171 -5.90 -12.69 6.37
C ASP A 171 -5.69 -12.79 7.87
N GLU A 172 -5.23 -13.93 8.34
CA GLU A 172 -4.92 -14.14 9.74
C GLU A 172 -3.51 -13.66 10.05
N LEU A 173 -3.35 -13.00 11.21
CA LEU A 173 -2.07 -12.52 11.72
C LEU A 173 -1.61 -13.45 12.83
N ALA A 174 -0.60 -14.25 12.53
CA ALA A 174 -0.03 -15.25 13.43
C ALA A 174 1.02 -14.64 14.35
N LEU A 175 1.02 -15.04 15.62
CA LEU A 175 2.15 -14.84 16.53
C LEU A 175 3.19 -15.92 16.26
N ILE A 176 4.37 -15.55 15.75
CA ILE A 176 5.46 -16.47 15.51
C ILE A 176 6.55 -16.35 16.58
N LEU A 177 7.09 -17.49 16.94
CA LEU A 177 8.18 -17.64 17.91
C LEU A 177 9.35 -18.39 17.28
N PRO A 178 10.60 -18.14 17.74
CA PRO A 178 11.72 -19.02 17.42
C PRO A 178 11.45 -20.44 17.93
N LEU A 179 11.92 -21.46 17.22
CA LEU A 179 11.78 -22.85 17.67
C LEU A 179 12.44 -23.13 19.03
N SER A 180 13.48 -22.38 19.36
CA SER A 180 14.18 -22.48 20.66
C SER A 180 13.43 -21.84 21.84
N HIS A 181 12.31 -21.12 21.57
CA HIS A 181 11.56 -20.46 22.63
C HIS A 181 10.84 -21.47 23.54
N SER A 182 10.78 -21.21 24.85
CA SER A 182 10.14 -22.11 25.82
C SER A 182 8.64 -22.37 25.56
N PHE A 183 7.99 -21.47 24.86
CA PHE A 183 6.57 -21.60 24.45
C PHE A 183 6.38 -22.38 23.13
N SER A 184 7.44 -22.73 22.41
CA SER A 184 7.33 -23.42 21.12
C SER A 184 6.81 -24.86 21.22
N SER A 185 6.83 -25.46 22.41
CA SER A 185 6.25 -26.78 22.68
C SER A 185 4.78 -26.76 23.05
N ARG A 186 4.15 -25.57 23.12
CA ARG A 186 2.78 -25.36 23.58
C ARG A 186 1.88 -24.99 22.42
N GLU A 187 0.69 -25.59 22.38
CA GLU A 187 -0.30 -25.26 21.35
C GLU A 187 -0.90 -23.88 21.58
N PHE A 188 -1.16 -23.51 22.85
CA PHE A 188 -1.75 -22.23 23.22
C PHE A 188 -0.90 -21.53 24.29
N ILE A 189 -0.89 -20.21 24.22
CA ILE A 189 -0.37 -19.31 25.26
C ILE A 189 -1.51 -18.47 25.82
N GLN A 190 -1.42 -18.15 27.11
CA GLN A 190 -2.39 -17.27 27.74
C GLN A 190 -2.10 -15.82 27.37
N LYS A 191 -3.14 -14.99 27.31
CA LYS A 191 -3.00 -13.58 26.92
C LYS A 191 -2.06 -12.78 27.82
N GLU A 192 -2.00 -13.12 29.13
CA GLU A 192 -1.09 -12.49 30.09
C GLU A 192 0.38 -12.83 29.83
N GLU A 193 0.65 -13.95 29.16
CA GLU A 193 2.01 -14.38 28.83
C GLU A 193 2.62 -13.56 27.69
N LEU A 194 1.79 -12.85 26.91
CA LEU A 194 2.29 -11.91 25.89
C LEU A 194 3.20 -10.84 26.47
N TYR A 195 2.95 -10.39 27.71
CA TYR A 195 3.80 -9.41 28.40
C TYR A 195 5.19 -9.94 28.77
N ARG A 196 5.42 -11.25 28.68
CA ARG A 196 6.72 -11.89 28.94
C ARG A 196 7.57 -12.05 27.68
N LEU A 197 6.98 -11.81 26.51
CA LEU A 197 7.67 -11.92 25.23
C LEU A 197 8.47 -10.66 24.92
N ASN A 198 9.62 -10.83 24.28
CA ASN A 198 10.32 -9.77 23.59
C ASN A 198 9.77 -9.70 22.16
N PHE A 199 9.30 -8.55 21.72
CA PHE A 199 8.69 -8.41 20.41
C PHE A 199 9.61 -7.75 19.40
N ILE A 200 9.60 -8.26 18.18
CA ILE A 200 10.08 -7.59 16.99
C ILE A 200 8.83 -7.03 16.28
N ALA A 201 8.69 -5.72 16.24
CA ALA A 201 7.48 -5.07 15.77
C ALA A 201 7.68 -4.37 14.41
N LEU A 202 6.60 -4.20 13.66
CA LEU A 202 6.55 -3.20 12.60
C LEU A 202 6.52 -1.80 13.21
N ASN A 203 7.00 -0.79 12.46
CA ASN A 203 6.97 0.58 12.92
C ASN A 203 5.53 1.06 13.21
N THR A 204 5.39 2.13 13.99
CA THR A 204 4.10 2.69 14.42
C THR A 204 3.21 3.22 13.28
N GLN A 205 3.74 3.41 12.08
CA GLN A 205 2.97 3.82 10.90
C GLN A 205 2.40 2.63 10.12
N SER A 206 2.68 1.41 10.57
CA SER A 206 2.19 0.19 9.92
C SER A 206 0.72 -0.04 10.20
N THR A 207 -0.08 -0.16 9.16
CA THR A 207 -1.50 -0.52 9.27
C THR A 207 -1.71 -1.92 9.86
N ILE A 208 -0.75 -2.84 9.68
CA ILE A 208 -0.80 -4.17 10.30
C ILE A 208 -0.66 -4.04 11.82
N ARG A 209 0.31 -3.25 12.29
CA ARG A 209 0.51 -3.01 13.72
C ARG A 209 -0.74 -2.42 14.35
N ASN A 210 -1.36 -1.43 13.72
CA ASN A 210 -2.59 -0.82 14.21
C ASN A 210 -3.74 -1.84 14.34
N VAL A 211 -3.91 -2.71 13.34
CA VAL A 211 -4.93 -3.78 13.40
C VAL A 211 -4.66 -4.72 14.57
N ILE A 212 -3.42 -5.16 14.76
CA ILE A 212 -3.03 -6.05 15.86
C ILE A 212 -3.33 -5.37 17.21
N GLU A 213 -2.84 -4.15 17.41
CA GLU A 213 -3.02 -3.39 18.65
C GLU A 213 -4.50 -3.16 18.96
N ASN A 214 -5.32 -2.79 17.97
CA ASN A 214 -6.76 -2.59 18.14
C ASN A 214 -7.47 -3.88 18.58
N ILE A 215 -7.15 -5.02 17.97
CA ILE A 215 -7.76 -6.31 18.34
C ILE A 215 -7.30 -6.75 19.73
N LEU A 216 -6.04 -6.58 20.07
CA LEU A 216 -5.52 -6.89 21.40
C LEU A 216 -6.21 -6.04 22.48
N ILE A 217 -6.39 -4.74 22.24
CA ILE A 217 -7.12 -3.84 23.17
C ILE A 217 -8.55 -4.33 23.39
N GLN A 218 -9.27 -4.76 22.35
CA GLN A 218 -10.62 -5.30 22.47
C GLN A 218 -10.69 -6.53 23.38
N HIS A 219 -9.57 -7.27 23.51
CA HIS A 219 -9.46 -8.44 24.40
C HIS A 219 -8.80 -8.12 25.76
N GLY A 220 -8.66 -6.82 26.08
CA GLY A 220 -8.12 -6.36 27.35
C GLY A 220 -6.60 -6.45 27.46
N ILE A 221 -5.90 -6.48 26.32
CA ILE A 221 -4.43 -6.50 26.26
C ILE A 221 -3.93 -5.14 25.78
N ASP A 222 -3.16 -4.46 26.61
CA ASP A 222 -2.55 -3.17 26.26
C ASP A 222 -1.12 -3.40 25.75
N SER A 223 -0.96 -3.25 24.42
CA SER A 223 0.33 -3.44 23.73
C SER A 223 1.40 -2.40 24.12
N ASN A 224 1.02 -1.30 24.78
CA ASN A 224 1.99 -0.33 25.31
C ASN A 224 2.92 -0.94 26.40
N TYR A 225 2.48 -2.02 27.03
CA TYR A 225 3.28 -2.75 28.03
C TYR A 225 4.12 -3.87 27.39
N PHE A 226 4.08 -4.06 26.09
CA PHE A 226 4.92 -5.03 25.41
C PHE A 226 6.37 -4.57 25.38
N LYS A 227 7.27 -5.51 25.61
CA LYS A 227 8.71 -5.26 25.48
C LYS A 227 9.11 -5.33 24.02
N ILE A 228 9.23 -4.18 23.37
CA ILE A 228 9.69 -4.08 21.98
C ILE A 228 11.21 -4.05 21.98
N GLU A 229 11.81 -5.12 21.48
CA GLU A 229 13.27 -5.26 21.36
C GLU A 229 13.79 -4.52 20.13
N MET A 230 13.01 -4.55 19.04
CA MET A 230 13.39 -3.94 17.77
C MET A 230 12.15 -3.53 16.95
N GLU A 231 12.23 -2.38 16.26
CA GLU A 231 11.25 -1.99 15.25
C GLU A 231 11.86 -2.10 13.84
N LEU A 232 11.14 -2.75 12.92
CA LEU A 232 11.57 -2.99 11.55
C LEU A 232 10.47 -2.59 10.56
N ASN A 233 10.87 -2.24 9.32
CA ASN A 233 9.95 -1.81 8.26
C ASN A 233 9.64 -2.91 7.24
N SER A 234 10.23 -4.08 7.39
CA SER A 234 10.14 -5.19 6.44
C SER A 234 9.72 -6.46 7.14
N ILE A 235 8.70 -7.13 6.61
CA ILE A 235 8.23 -8.44 7.11
C ILE A 235 9.33 -9.49 6.96
N GLU A 236 10.10 -9.46 5.88
CA GLU A 236 11.24 -10.36 5.70
C GLU A 236 12.31 -10.15 6.77
N ALA A 237 12.62 -8.89 7.11
CA ALA A 237 13.57 -8.60 8.19
C ALA A 237 13.03 -9.08 9.55
N ILE A 238 11.73 -8.94 9.81
CA ILE A 238 11.09 -9.47 11.03
C ILE A 238 11.19 -10.99 11.08
N LYS A 239 10.88 -11.71 9.99
CA LYS A 239 10.99 -13.16 9.90
C LYS A 239 12.42 -13.62 10.21
N ASN A 240 13.41 -12.96 9.62
CA ASN A 240 14.83 -13.26 9.87
C ASN A 240 15.24 -12.98 11.33
N ALA A 241 14.75 -11.89 11.93
CA ALA A 241 15.02 -11.58 13.34
C ALA A 241 14.42 -12.63 14.28
N VAL A 242 13.19 -13.08 14.03
CA VAL A 242 12.57 -14.16 14.81
C VAL A 242 13.34 -15.46 14.63
N ASN A 243 13.70 -15.83 13.39
CA ASN A 243 14.48 -17.05 13.12
C ASN A 243 15.87 -17.04 13.81
N SER A 244 16.43 -15.85 13.98
CA SER A 244 17.70 -15.66 14.72
C SER A 244 17.54 -15.67 16.23
N GLY A 245 16.34 -15.90 16.76
CA GLY A 245 16.07 -15.98 18.20
C GLY A 245 15.92 -14.66 18.93
N LEU A 246 15.79 -13.53 18.20
CA LEU A 246 15.73 -12.19 18.81
C LEU A 246 14.40 -11.88 19.50
N GLY A 247 13.32 -12.62 19.20
CA GLY A 247 12.03 -12.43 19.84
C GLY A 247 10.86 -12.99 19.05
N ALA A 248 9.66 -12.62 19.48
CA ALA A 248 8.38 -12.97 18.86
C ALA A 248 7.90 -11.87 17.91
N ALA A 249 7.06 -12.21 16.96
CA ALA A 249 6.44 -11.22 16.08
C ALA A 249 5.05 -11.63 15.64
N PHE A 250 4.20 -10.63 15.37
CA PHE A 250 2.96 -10.85 14.64
C PHE A 250 3.19 -10.62 13.15
N VAL A 251 2.85 -11.62 12.34
CA VAL A 251 2.99 -11.56 10.87
C VAL A 251 1.78 -12.21 10.20
N SER A 252 1.50 -11.79 8.97
CA SER A 252 0.44 -12.45 8.16
C SER A 252 0.80 -13.91 7.88
N VAL A 253 -0.17 -14.80 8.02
CA VAL A 253 -0.01 -16.23 7.69
C VAL A 253 0.42 -16.40 6.23
N SER A 254 -0.10 -15.58 5.32
CA SER A 254 0.30 -15.61 3.92
C SER A 254 1.79 -15.32 3.69
N ALA A 255 2.44 -14.61 4.63
CA ALA A 255 3.85 -14.29 4.56
C ALA A 255 4.78 -15.38 5.09
N ILE A 256 4.26 -16.38 5.78
CA ILE A 256 5.03 -17.42 6.49
C ILE A 256 4.63 -18.84 6.11
N THR A 257 3.75 -19.03 5.14
CA THR A 257 3.25 -20.37 4.76
C THR A 257 4.38 -21.34 4.45
N LYS A 258 5.37 -20.91 3.67
CA LYS A 258 6.53 -21.74 3.31
C LYS A 258 7.41 -22.07 4.51
N GLU A 259 7.66 -21.08 5.37
CA GLU A 259 8.50 -21.23 6.55
C GLU A 259 7.83 -22.12 7.60
N LEU A 260 6.49 -22.10 7.70
CA LEU A 260 5.75 -23.04 8.56
C LEU A 260 5.83 -24.46 8.04
N GLU A 261 5.71 -24.68 6.72
CA GLU A 261 5.90 -25.98 6.08
C GLU A 261 7.33 -26.54 6.30
N LEU A 262 8.34 -25.65 6.31
CA LEU A 262 9.74 -25.98 6.57
C LEU A 262 10.07 -26.11 8.07
N GLY A 263 9.10 -25.81 8.95
CA GLY A 263 9.31 -25.85 10.40
C GLY A 263 10.33 -24.83 10.89
N MET A 264 10.37 -23.63 10.31
CA MET A 264 11.32 -22.58 10.70
C MET A 264 10.84 -21.77 11.90
N PHE A 265 9.53 -21.73 12.14
CA PHE A 265 8.89 -20.99 13.23
C PHE A 265 7.89 -21.88 13.95
N HIS A 266 7.63 -21.53 15.20
CA HIS A 266 6.46 -21.99 15.90
C HIS A 266 5.34 -20.93 15.79
N TRP A 267 4.16 -21.32 15.31
CA TRP A 267 2.96 -20.49 15.36
C TRP A 267 2.25 -20.68 16.70
N ALA A 268 2.46 -19.73 17.62
CA ALA A 268 1.79 -19.75 18.90
C ALA A 268 0.36 -19.21 18.79
N LYS A 269 -0.63 -20.03 19.10
CA LYS A 269 -2.01 -19.60 19.20
C LYS A 269 -2.25 -18.93 20.56
N ILE A 270 -3.02 -17.84 20.59
CA ILE A 270 -3.40 -17.16 21.84
C ILE A 270 -4.78 -17.67 22.22
N ASP A 271 -4.92 -18.13 23.47
CA ASP A 271 -6.16 -18.71 23.95
C ASP A 271 -7.33 -17.68 23.84
N GLY A 272 -8.39 -18.10 23.14
CA GLY A 272 -9.58 -17.27 22.90
C GLY A 272 -9.39 -16.06 21.97
N ILE A 273 -8.21 -15.89 21.33
CA ILE A 273 -7.93 -14.72 20.48
C ILE A 273 -7.44 -15.17 19.11
N THR A 274 -8.17 -14.75 18.07
CA THR A 274 -7.71 -14.86 16.67
C THR A 274 -7.64 -13.47 16.08
N ILE A 275 -6.47 -13.10 15.58
CA ILE A 275 -6.25 -11.78 14.97
C ILE A 275 -6.44 -11.91 13.47
N LYS A 276 -7.49 -11.32 12.93
CA LYS A 276 -7.81 -11.32 11.51
C LYS A 276 -8.01 -9.91 10.98
N ARG A 277 -7.73 -9.74 9.71
CA ARG A 277 -8.05 -8.51 8.95
C ARG A 277 -8.68 -8.86 7.63
N THR A 278 -9.46 -7.94 7.08
CA THR A 278 -10.02 -8.07 5.74
C THR A 278 -9.03 -7.53 4.72
N LEU A 279 -8.78 -8.31 3.67
CA LEU A 279 -8.18 -7.83 2.44
C LEU A 279 -9.29 -7.27 1.55
N SER A 280 -9.07 -6.10 0.97
CA SER A 280 -10.06 -5.42 0.14
C SER A 280 -9.51 -5.08 -1.23
N VAL A 281 -10.35 -5.22 -2.25
CA VAL A 281 -10.13 -4.66 -3.58
C VAL A 281 -10.67 -3.25 -3.60
N LEU A 282 -9.88 -2.31 -4.08
CA LEU A 282 -10.24 -0.90 -4.22
C LEU A 282 -10.29 -0.51 -5.69
N VAL A 283 -11.35 0.16 -6.07
CA VAL A 283 -11.51 0.79 -7.39
C VAL A 283 -12.17 2.15 -7.23
N ASN A 284 -11.97 3.05 -8.19
CA ASN A 284 -12.68 4.32 -8.20
C ASN A 284 -13.77 4.29 -9.27
N PRO A 285 -15.07 4.25 -8.91
CA PRO A 285 -16.16 4.09 -9.86
C PRO A 285 -16.38 5.32 -10.76
N GLU A 286 -15.82 6.49 -10.41
CA GLU A 286 -15.93 7.73 -11.20
C GLU A 286 -14.84 7.87 -12.26
N ARG A 287 -13.90 6.90 -12.35
CA ARG A 287 -12.79 6.95 -13.30
C ARG A 287 -13.04 6.04 -14.50
N TYR A 288 -12.31 6.28 -15.58
CA TYR A 288 -12.39 5.43 -16.76
C TYR A 288 -11.99 4.00 -16.42
N TYR A 289 -12.86 3.07 -16.75
CA TYR A 289 -12.63 1.65 -16.54
C TYR A 289 -12.01 1.03 -17.78
N PHE A 290 -10.71 0.83 -17.75
CA PHE A 290 -10.01 0.08 -18.79
C PHE A 290 -10.50 -1.35 -18.85
N ASN A 291 -10.60 -1.93 -20.04
CA ASN A 291 -10.97 -3.33 -20.23
C ASN A 291 -10.08 -4.28 -19.39
N ALA A 292 -8.78 -4.02 -19.36
CA ALA A 292 -7.83 -4.78 -18.57
C ALA A 292 -8.15 -4.74 -17.07
N THR A 293 -8.58 -3.59 -16.54
CA THR A 293 -8.98 -3.41 -15.12
C THR A 293 -10.23 -4.22 -14.80
N GLN A 294 -11.24 -4.17 -15.68
CA GLN A 294 -12.47 -4.91 -15.50
C GLN A 294 -12.23 -6.42 -15.51
N ILE A 295 -11.50 -6.90 -16.49
CA ILE A 295 -11.17 -8.32 -16.62
C ILE A 295 -10.35 -8.80 -15.39
N PHE A 296 -9.36 -8.01 -14.95
CA PHE A 296 -8.57 -8.35 -13.78
C PHE A 296 -9.42 -8.37 -12.50
N LYS A 297 -10.30 -7.39 -12.31
CA LYS A 297 -11.24 -7.34 -11.18
C LYS A 297 -12.12 -8.60 -11.13
N GLU A 298 -12.71 -8.98 -12.26
CA GLU A 298 -13.57 -10.16 -12.36
C GLU A 298 -12.81 -11.45 -12.08
N GLU A 299 -11.60 -11.61 -12.64
CA GLU A 299 -10.75 -12.79 -12.42
C GLU A 299 -10.37 -12.95 -10.95
N ILE A 300 -9.89 -11.88 -10.28
CA ILE A 300 -9.51 -11.99 -8.86
C ILE A 300 -10.73 -12.23 -7.96
N LEU A 301 -11.87 -11.60 -8.22
CA LEU A 301 -13.10 -11.86 -7.45
C LEU A 301 -13.65 -13.27 -7.72
N GLY A 302 -13.53 -13.79 -8.95
CA GLY A 302 -13.92 -15.16 -9.31
C GLY A 302 -13.08 -16.22 -8.58
N MET A 303 -11.80 -15.96 -8.32
CA MET A 303 -10.93 -16.86 -7.56
C MET A 303 -11.36 -17.04 -6.10
N LEU A 304 -12.10 -16.09 -5.53
CA LEU A 304 -12.66 -16.22 -4.18
C LEU A 304 -13.76 -17.28 -4.10
N VAL A 305 -14.62 -17.33 -5.10
CA VAL A 305 -15.76 -18.24 -5.13
C VAL A 305 -15.28 -19.70 -5.16
N THR A 306 -14.20 -19.95 -5.92
CA THR A 306 -13.60 -21.29 -6.01
C THR A 306 -12.86 -21.71 -4.74
N SER A 307 -12.14 -20.78 -4.08
CA SER A 307 -11.42 -21.09 -2.84
C SER A 307 -12.33 -21.31 -1.63
N SER A 308 -13.52 -20.72 -1.62
CA SER A 308 -14.52 -20.89 -0.56
C SER A 308 -15.24 -22.25 -0.68
N SER A 309 -15.48 -22.73 -1.91
CA SER A 309 -16.10 -24.03 -2.17
C SER A 309 -15.15 -25.22 -1.92
N GLU A 310 -13.84 -25.06 -2.10
CA GLU A 310 -12.86 -26.11 -1.80
C GLU A 310 -12.63 -26.30 -0.28
N LYS A 311 -12.83 -25.25 0.53
CA LYS A 311 -12.74 -25.35 2.01
C LYS A 311 -13.98 -26.01 2.62
N GLN A 312 -15.15 -25.90 2.00
CA GLN A 312 -16.38 -26.59 2.46
C GLN A 312 -16.41 -28.08 2.14
N ASN A 313 -15.63 -28.55 1.15
CA ASN A 313 -15.54 -29.97 0.79
C ASN A 313 -14.40 -30.74 1.50
N LYS A 314 -13.65 -30.11 2.40
CA LYS A 314 -12.57 -30.73 3.18
C LYS A 314 -12.82 -30.81 4.68
N ASN A 315 -14.03 -30.50 5.14
CA ASN A 315 -14.47 -30.70 6.53
C ASN A 315 -15.44 -31.87 6.65
#